data_ee7f6a9e317a4390d1a1693201a1ac7e
#
_entry.id   ee7f6a9e317a4390d1a1693201a1ac7e
#
_cell.length_a   1.000
_cell.length_b   1.000
_cell.length_c   1.000
_cell.angle_alpha   90.00
_cell.angle_beta   90.00
_cell.angle_gamma   90.00
#
_symmetry.space_group_name_H-M   'P 1'
#
loop_
_entity.id
_entity.type
_entity.pdbx_description
1 polymer ?
#
loop_
_entity_poly.entity_id
_entity_poly.type
_entity_poly.pdbx_seq_one_letter_code
_entity_poly.pdbx_strand_id
1 'polypeptide(L)'
;MAVRPAVPSEGTLVLAFIKKKAEFDRSIGSFSGTLHTSEEKIHKTILGPKPFAYFLVAELAGQPVGFALYYFRYSSFAGQPSVWLDDLYVDEEMRSRGTGAALMRVLAQIARDTSCAHIAWTADARNTRGLKFYHRLGATVTEQKGNVCFLMWTPQAEAV
;
A
#
# COMPACT_ATOMS: atom_id res chain seq x y z
N MET A 1 2.06 -2.72 -17.93
CA MET A 1 1.85 -2.38 -16.51
C MET A 1 2.88 -1.36 -16.09
N ALA A 2 2.45 -0.19 -15.66
CA ALA A 2 3.32 0.85 -15.13
C ALA A 2 2.91 1.18 -13.70
N VAL A 3 3.90 1.52 -12.85
CA VAL A 3 3.67 2.02 -11.48
C VAL A 3 4.42 3.34 -11.36
N ARG A 4 3.73 4.37 -10.94
CA ARG A 4 4.28 5.72 -10.82
C ARG A 4 3.73 6.46 -9.59
N PRO A 5 4.44 7.47 -9.08
CA PRO A 5 3.85 8.37 -8.09
C PRO A 5 2.63 9.11 -8.66
N ALA A 6 1.65 9.37 -7.79
CA ALA A 6 0.57 10.30 -8.13
C ALA A 6 1.15 11.72 -8.30
N VAL A 7 0.58 12.48 -9.23
CA VAL A 7 1.00 13.87 -9.49
C VAL A 7 0.06 14.86 -8.80
N PRO A 8 0.49 16.12 -8.55
CA PRO A 8 -0.31 17.10 -7.80
C PRO A 8 -1.72 17.36 -8.34
N SER A 9 -1.96 17.16 -9.63
CA SER A 9 -3.28 17.34 -10.25
C SER A 9 -4.26 16.18 -10.04
N GLU A 10 -3.85 15.10 -9.37
CA GLU A 10 -4.61 13.85 -9.25
C GLU A 10 -5.37 13.68 -7.93
N GLY A 11 -5.69 14.78 -7.24
CA GLY A 11 -6.44 14.71 -5.96
C GLY A 11 -7.76 13.96 -6.07
N THR A 12 -8.50 14.16 -7.16
CA THR A 12 -9.76 13.43 -7.42
C THR A 12 -9.53 11.94 -7.58
N LEU A 13 -8.49 11.53 -8.31
CA LEU A 13 -8.14 10.12 -8.50
C LEU A 13 -7.75 9.46 -7.18
N VAL A 14 -6.89 10.12 -6.39
CA VAL A 14 -6.46 9.63 -5.08
C VAL A 14 -7.65 9.42 -4.16
N LEU A 15 -8.55 10.41 -4.07
CA LEU A 15 -9.77 10.28 -3.25
C LEU A 15 -10.66 9.14 -3.73
N ALA A 16 -10.84 8.99 -5.04
CA ALA A 16 -11.64 7.90 -5.61
C ALA A 16 -11.09 6.52 -5.22
N PHE A 17 -9.78 6.33 -5.28
CA PHE A 17 -9.14 5.08 -4.87
C PHE A 17 -9.26 4.81 -3.37
N ILE A 18 -9.12 5.82 -2.52
CA ILE A 18 -9.31 5.68 -1.07
C ILE A 18 -10.75 5.24 -0.78
N LYS A 19 -11.74 5.81 -1.46
CA LYS A 19 -13.14 5.39 -1.33
C LYS A 19 -13.37 3.94 -1.76
N LYS A 20 -12.78 3.51 -2.87
CA LYS A 20 -12.84 2.11 -3.32
C LYS A 20 -12.25 1.14 -2.29
N LYS A 21 -11.11 1.48 -1.71
CA LYS A 21 -10.50 0.68 -0.65
C LYS A 21 -11.39 0.60 0.59
N ALA A 22 -12.00 1.70 1.01
CA ALA A 22 -12.93 1.72 2.13
C ALA A 22 -14.15 0.83 1.87
N GLU A 23 -14.71 0.86 0.66
CA GLU A 23 -15.82 -0.02 0.28
C GLU A 23 -15.43 -1.50 0.30
N PHE A 24 -14.25 -1.84 -0.17
CA PHE A 24 -13.71 -3.18 -0.04
C PHE A 24 -13.62 -3.61 1.43
N ASP A 25 -13.06 -2.77 2.29
CA ASP A 25 -12.92 -3.06 3.72
C ASP A 25 -14.29 -3.21 4.41
N ARG A 26 -15.30 -2.42 4.02
CA ARG A 26 -16.68 -2.61 4.48
C ARG A 26 -17.23 -3.96 4.04
N SER A 27 -16.97 -4.38 2.82
CA SER A 27 -17.49 -5.63 2.27
C SER A 27 -17.01 -6.87 3.03
N ILE A 28 -15.84 -6.81 3.65
CA ILE A 28 -15.28 -7.90 4.46
C ILE A 28 -15.44 -7.66 5.97
N GLY A 29 -16.08 -6.55 6.36
CA GLY A 29 -16.34 -6.23 7.77
C GLY A 29 -15.17 -5.62 8.53
N SER A 30 -14.09 -5.20 7.85
CA SER A 30 -12.91 -4.61 8.49
C SER A 30 -13.02 -3.09 8.70
N PHE A 31 -14.02 -2.45 8.11
CA PHE A 31 -14.29 -1.03 8.28
C PHE A 31 -15.77 -0.75 8.41
N SER A 32 -16.17 0.05 9.38
CA SER A 32 -17.57 0.46 9.63
C SER A 32 -17.73 1.96 9.85
N GLY A 33 -16.64 2.71 9.80
CA GLY A 33 -16.63 4.15 10.08
C GLY A 33 -17.00 5.01 8.88
N THR A 34 -16.78 6.31 9.03
CA THR A 34 -16.94 7.33 8.00
C THR A 34 -15.56 7.83 7.57
N LEU A 35 -15.36 8.04 6.27
CA LEU A 35 -14.15 8.68 5.76
C LEU A 35 -14.15 10.17 6.11
N HIS A 36 -13.05 10.64 6.69
CA HIS A 36 -12.82 12.05 7.03
C HIS A 36 -11.83 12.74 6.10
N THR A 37 -11.36 12.05 5.06
CA THR A 37 -10.48 12.62 4.05
C THR A 37 -11.25 13.46 3.03
N SER A 38 -10.53 14.33 2.32
CA SER A 38 -11.03 15.18 1.24
C SER A 38 -9.92 15.49 0.25
N GLU A 39 -10.26 15.97 -0.93
CA GLU A 39 -9.24 16.42 -1.90
C GLU A 39 -8.33 17.50 -1.30
N GLU A 40 -8.89 18.45 -0.55
CA GLU A 40 -8.10 19.49 0.11
C GLU A 40 -7.07 18.90 1.08
N LYS A 41 -7.48 17.95 1.91
CA LYS A 41 -6.56 17.24 2.83
C LYS A 41 -5.49 16.47 2.07
N ILE A 42 -5.87 15.77 1.00
CA ILE A 42 -4.96 15.01 0.13
C ILE A 42 -3.89 15.93 -0.46
N HIS A 43 -4.29 17.09 -1.01
CA HIS A 43 -3.34 18.07 -1.54
C HIS A 43 -2.35 18.57 -0.49
N LYS A 44 -2.79 18.78 0.74
CA LYS A 44 -1.93 19.27 1.84
C LYS A 44 -1.00 18.18 2.40
N THR A 45 -1.38 16.92 2.35
CA THR A 45 -0.71 15.85 3.10
C THR A 45 -0.02 14.79 2.25
N ILE A 46 -0.46 14.60 1.01
CA ILE A 46 0.08 13.57 0.09
C ILE A 46 0.69 14.20 -1.15
N LEU A 47 -0.02 15.13 -1.79
CA LEU A 47 0.39 15.70 -3.08
C LEU A 47 1.13 17.03 -2.97
N GLY A 48 1.36 17.51 -1.76
CA GLY A 48 2.08 18.76 -1.50
C GLY A 48 3.60 18.58 -1.48
N PRO A 49 4.35 19.70 -1.32
CA PRO A 49 5.82 19.69 -1.38
C PRO A 49 6.49 19.00 -0.17
N LYS A 50 5.77 18.83 0.92
CA LYS A 50 6.23 18.14 2.14
C LYS A 50 5.22 17.07 2.54
N PRO A 51 5.17 15.94 1.81
CA PRO A 51 4.18 14.91 2.07
C PRO A 51 4.45 14.17 3.38
N PHE A 52 3.36 13.77 4.06
CA PHE A 52 3.41 12.85 5.19
C PHE A 52 3.31 11.39 4.75
N ALA A 53 2.73 11.16 3.57
CA ALA A 53 2.60 9.85 2.94
C ALA A 53 2.74 9.98 1.43
N TYR A 54 2.99 8.86 0.77
CA TYR A 54 3.26 8.78 -0.65
C TYR A 54 2.25 7.85 -1.32
N PHE A 55 1.82 8.20 -2.51
CA PHE A 55 0.79 7.47 -3.25
C PHE A 55 1.33 7.01 -4.59
N LEU A 56 1.35 5.69 -4.79
CA LEU A 56 1.71 5.06 -6.06
C LEU A 56 0.44 4.66 -6.81
N VAL A 57 0.40 4.95 -8.09
CA VAL A 57 -0.68 4.55 -9.01
C VAL A 57 -0.15 3.45 -9.91
N ALA A 58 -0.89 2.34 -9.99
CA ALA A 58 -0.65 1.31 -10.98
C ALA A 58 -1.57 1.52 -12.19
N GLU A 59 -1.00 1.48 -13.38
CA GLU A 59 -1.70 1.68 -14.65
C GLU A 59 -1.56 0.46 -15.56
N LEU A 60 -2.64 0.10 -16.21
CA LEU A 60 -2.65 -0.87 -17.29
C LEU A 60 -3.21 -0.19 -18.55
N ALA A 61 -2.43 -0.20 -19.62
CA ALA A 61 -2.78 0.51 -20.87
C ALA A 61 -3.17 1.98 -20.64
N GLY A 62 -2.46 2.67 -19.74
CA GLY A 62 -2.69 4.08 -19.40
C GLY A 62 -3.90 4.34 -18.49
N GLN A 63 -4.58 3.29 -18.03
CA GLN A 63 -5.72 3.42 -17.11
C GLN A 63 -5.31 3.07 -15.68
N PRO A 64 -5.59 3.94 -14.70
CA PRO A 64 -5.36 3.63 -13.29
C PRO A 64 -6.22 2.44 -12.84
N VAL A 65 -5.59 1.42 -12.26
CA VAL A 65 -6.24 0.16 -11.87
C VAL A 65 -5.93 -0.27 -10.45
N GLY A 66 -5.08 0.45 -9.74
CA GLY A 66 -4.73 0.15 -8.36
C GLY A 66 -3.79 1.18 -7.75
N PHE A 67 -3.55 1.06 -6.46
CA PHE A 67 -2.66 1.99 -5.76
C PHE A 67 -2.00 1.34 -4.54
N ALA A 68 -0.93 1.97 -4.08
CA ALA A 68 -0.33 1.76 -2.77
C ALA A 68 -0.13 3.11 -2.08
N LEU A 69 -0.52 3.19 -0.82
CA LEU A 69 -0.25 4.33 0.05
C LEU A 69 0.73 3.90 1.13
N TYR A 70 1.83 4.61 1.26
CA TYR A 70 2.89 4.24 2.21
C TYR A 70 3.55 5.47 2.83
N TYR A 71 4.24 5.24 3.95
CA TYR A 71 5.09 6.23 4.59
C TYR A 71 6.24 5.55 5.33
N PHE A 72 7.21 6.33 5.78
CA PHE A 72 8.37 5.82 6.50
C PHE A 72 8.15 5.87 8.01
N ARG A 73 8.48 4.78 8.68
CA ARG A 73 8.60 4.69 10.14
C ARG A 73 10.09 4.66 10.49
N TYR A 74 10.42 4.99 11.71
CA TYR A 74 11.80 4.98 12.18
C TYR A 74 11.92 4.23 13.50
N SER A 75 12.94 3.39 13.62
CA SER A 75 13.31 2.74 14.87
C SER A 75 14.58 3.36 15.43
N SER A 76 14.48 3.98 16.60
CA SER A 76 15.66 4.51 17.29
C SER A 76 16.63 3.40 17.72
N PHE A 77 16.13 2.21 18.01
CA PHE A 77 16.94 1.06 18.41
C PHE A 77 17.70 0.44 17.24
N ALA A 78 17.06 0.35 16.08
CA ALA A 78 17.71 -0.12 14.86
C ALA A 78 18.55 0.97 14.17
N GLY A 79 18.29 2.25 14.46
CA GLY A 79 18.89 3.38 13.75
C GLY A 79 18.55 3.39 12.27
N GLN A 80 17.33 2.96 11.91
CA GLN A 80 16.99 2.62 10.54
C GLN A 80 15.51 2.88 10.26
N PRO A 81 15.17 3.39 9.05
CA PRO A 81 13.77 3.49 8.64
C PRO A 81 13.21 2.14 8.22
N SER A 82 11.89 2.09 8.14
CA SER A 82 11.12 1.03 7.50
C SER A 82 9.97 1.62 6.71
N VAL A 83 9.48 0.90 5.72
CA VAL A 83 8.28 1.29 4.99
C VAL A 83 7.06 0.74 5.73
N TRP A 84 6.09 1.62 5.99
CA TRP A 84 4.76 1.21 6.41
C TRP A 84 3.81 1.33 5.22
N LEU A 85 3.26 0.21 4.79
CA LEU A 85 2.25 0.14 3.74
C LEU A 85 0.87 0.28 4.39
N ASP A 86 0.28 1.46 4.24
CA ASP A 86 -1.03 1.76 4.84
C ASP A 86 -2.17 1.12 4.04
N ASP A 87 -2.15 1.24 2.72
CA ASP A 87 -3.14 0.66 1.82
C ASP A 87 -2.50 0.04 0.59
N LEU A 88 -3.02 -1.11 0.19
CA LEU A 88 -2.79 -1.74 -1.11
C LEU A 88 -4.13 -2.15 -1.70
N TYR A 89 -4.44 -1.66 -2.89
CA TYR A 89 -5.71 -1.93 -3.54
C TYR A 89 -5.53 -2.14 -5.04
N VAL A 90 -6.26 -3.08 -5.58
CA VAL A 90 -6.37 -3.32 -7.03
C VAL A 90 -7.85 -3.50 -7.36
N ASP A 91 -8.31 -2.81 -8.39
CA ASP A 91 -9.69 -2.95 -8.91
C ASP A 91 -10.02 -4.43 -9.12
N GLU A 92 -11.21 -4.83 -8.72
CA GLU A 92 -11.61 -6.25 -8.65
C GLU A 92 -11.41 -6.97 -9.98
N GLU A 93 -11.83 -6.37 -11.09
CA GLU A 93 -11.72 -6.93 -12.43
C GLU A 93 -10.27 -7.05 -12.92
N MET A 94 -9.36 -6.34 -12.28
CA MET A 94 -7.94 -6.28 -12.63
C MET A 94 -7.04 -7.12 -11.73
N ARG A 95 -7.63 -7.82 -10.75
CA ARG A 95 -6.89 -8.71 -9.85
C ARG A 95 -6.37 -9.94 -10.58
N SER A 96 -5.35 -10.59 -10.01
CA SER A 96 -4.67 -11.76 -10.60
C SER A 96 -3.98 -11.50 -11.95
N ARG A 97 -3.74 -10.25 -12.29
CA ARG A 97 -2.99 -9.83 -13.49
C ARG A 97 -1.60 -9.26 -13.17
N GLY A 98 -1.12 -9.47 -11.95
CA GLY A 98 0.20 -9.02 -11.53
C GLY A 98 0.29 -7.58 -11.03
N THR A 99 -0.83 -6.85 -10.95
CA THR A 99 -0.86 -5.44 -10.52
C THR A 99 -0.36 -5.26 -9.09
N GLY A 100 -0.84 -6.09 -8.16
CA GLY A 100 -0.38 -6.06 -6.76
C GLY A 100 1.11 -6.36 -6.65
N ALA A 101 1.59 -7.36 -7.38
CA ALA A 101 3.02 -7.70 -7.41
C ALA A 101 3.86 -6.56 -7.99
N ALA A 102 3.37 -5.85 -9.01
CA ALA A 102 4.07 -4.69 -9.57
C ALA A 102 4.19 -3.55 -8.54
N LEU A 103 3.13 -3.25 -7.81
CA LEU A 103 3.15 -2.26 -6.71
C LEU A 103 4.15 -2.66 -5.63
N MET A 104 4.13 -3.92 -5.20
CA MET A 104 5.04 -4.41 -4.16
C MET A 104 6.50 -4.41 -4.62
N ARG A 105 6.79 -4.68 -5.89
CA ARG A 105 8.17 -4.57 -6.43
C ARG A 105 8.69 -3.14 -6.38
N VAL A 106 7.86 -2.15 -6.69
CA VAL A 106 8.25 -0.74 -6.58
C VAL A 106 8.50 -0.35 -5.12
N LEU A 107 7.63 -0.78 -4.19
CA LEU A 107 7.87 -0.57 -2.76
C LEU A 107 9.16 -1.24 -2.27
N ALA A 108 9.45 -2.44 -2.76
CA ALA A 108 10.71 -3.13 -2.45
C ALA A 108 11.93 -2.34 -2.94
N GLN A 109 11.84 -1.75 -4.13
CA GLN A 109 12.92 -0.89 -4.66
C GLN A 109 13.07 0.37 -3.81
N ILE A 110 11.97 1.03 -3.44
CA ILE A 110 12.00 2.19 -2.55
C ILE A 110 12.63 1.85 -1.20
N ALA A 111 12.29 0.70 -0.63
CA ALA A 111 12.86 0.23 0.63
C ALA A 111 14.39 0.02 0.53
N ARG A 112 14.86 -0.57 -0.56
CA ARG A 112 16.29 -0.74 -0.81
C ARG A 112 17.00 0.60 -0.98
N ASP A 113 16.47 1.49 -1.80
CA ASP A 113 17.05 2.79 -2.12
C ASP A 113 17.13 3.71 -0.90
N THR A 114 16.24 3.53 0.07
CA THR A 114 16.19 4.30 1.32
C THR A 114 16.82 3.57 2.51
N SER A 115 17.46 2.43 2.28
CA SER A 115 18.08 1.60 3.33
C SER A 115 17.12 1.20 4.45
N CYS A 116 15.86 0.93 4.10
CA CYS A 116 14.85 0.46 5.04
C CYS A 116 15.12 -0.98 5.47
N ALA A 117 14.85 -1.26 6.75
CA ALA A 117 15.01 -2.61 7.32
C ALA A 117 14.00 -3.61 6.72
N HIS A 118 12.78 -3.17 6.50
CA HIS A 118 11.67 -4.01 6.03
C HIS A 118 10.50 -3.16 5.55
N ILE A 119 9.50 -3.84 4.99
CA ILE A 119 8.16 -3.30 4.74
C ILE A 119 7.20 -4.01 5.67
N ALA A 120 6.31 -3.27 6.34
CA ALA A 120 5.32 -3.82 7.25
C ALA A 120 3.94 -3.25 6.97
N TRP A 121 2.90 -4.01 7.29
CA TRP A 121 1.50 -3.61 7.14
C TRP A 121 0.60 -4.48 8.00
N THR A 122 -0.68 -4.15 8.03
CA THR A 122 -1.71 -5.00 8.60
C THR A 122 -2.70 -5.44 7.52
N ALA A 123 -3.26 -6.63 7.71
CA ALA A 123 -4.35 -7.14 6.90
C ALA A 123 -5.39 -7.81 7.79
N ASP A 124 -6.66 -7.76 7.36
CA ASP A 124 -7.73 -8.47 8.08
C ASP A 124 -7.65 -9.97 7.79
N ALA A 125 -7.81 -10.79 8.83
CA ALA A 125 -7.78 -12.24 8.71
C ALA A 125 -8.87 -12.79 7.77
N ARG A 126 -9.95 -12.04 7.56
CA ARG A 126 -11.03 -12.38 6.63
C ARG A 126 -10.68 -12.11 5.17
N ASN A 127 -9.65 -11.33 4.91
CA ASN A 127 -9.12 -11.11 3.57
C ASN A 127 -8.21 -12.28 3.15
N THR A 128 -8.81 -13.45 2.94
CA THR A 128 -8.07 -14.68 2.64
C THR A 128 -7.30 -14.60 1.32
N ARG A 129 -7.83 -13.92 0.32
CA ARG A 129 -7.15 -13.69 -0.96
C ARG A 129 -5.90 -12.82 -0.79
N GLY A 130 -6.01 -11.74 -0.04
CA GLY A 130 -4.88 -10.86 0.27
C GLY A 130 -3.79 -11.58 1.04
N LEU A 131 -4.15 -12.35 2.07
CA LEU A 131 -3.19 -13.11 2.87
C LEU A 131 -2.46 -14.17 2.03
N LYS A 132 -3.14 -14.85 1.12
CA LYS A 132 -2.50 -15.79 0.18
C LYS A 132 -1.52 -15.09 -0.76
N PHE A 133 -1.89 -13.90 -1.25
CA PHE A 133 -1.01 -13.07 -2.08
C PHE A 133 0.25 -12.66 -1.30
N TYR A 134 0.12 -12.18 -0.08
CA TYR A 134 1.25 -11.78 0.75
C TYR A 134 2.15 -12.97 1.10
N HIS A 135 1.57 -14.13 1.36
CA HIS A 135 2.34 -15.35 1.61
C HIS A 135 3.18 -15.75 0.37
N ARG A 136 2.59 -15.72 -0.82
CA ARG A 136 3.33 -15.99 -2.07
C ARG A 136 4.45 -14.99 -2.34
N LEU A 137 4.28 -13.75 -1.87
CA LEU A 137 5.31 -12.71 -1.96
C LEU A 137 6.52 -13.00 -1.08
N GLY A 138 6.36 -13.80 -0.03
CA GLY A 138 7.38 -14.09 0.96
C GLY A 138 7.24 -13.31 2.26
N ALA A 139 6.11 -12.61 2.45
CA ALA A 139 5.82 -11.95 3.72
C ALA A 139 5.40 -12.94 4.79
N THR A 140 5.66 -12.59 6.05
CA THR A 140 5.30 -13.41 7.22
C THR A 140 4.34 -12.66 8.12
N VAL A 141 3.39 -13.39 8.70
CA VAL A 141 2.55 -12.87 9.79
C VAL A 141 3.37 -12.95 11.07
N THR A 142 3.70 -11.81 11.64
CA THR A 142 4.50 -11.72 12.88
C THR A 142 3.65 -11.77 14.15
N GLU A 143 2.41 -11.31 14.06
CA GLU A 143 1.47 -11.27 15.16
C GLU A 143 0.04 -11.23 14.61
N GLN A 144 -0.90 -11.77 15.38
CA GLN A 144 -2.33 -11.62 15.10
C GLN A 144 -3.06 -11.25 16.39
N LYS A 145 -3.86 -10.19 16.32
CA LYS A 145 -4.75 -9.74 17.41
C LYS A 145 -6.17 -9.69 16.88
N GLY A 146 -7.01 -10.63 17.30
CA GLY A 146 -8.36 -10.75 16.74
C GLY A 146 -8.28 -11.00 15.23
N ASN A 147 -8.95 -10.14 14.46
CA ASN A 147 -8.93 -10.19 12.99
C ASN A 147 -7.79 -9.37 12.36
N VAL A 148 -6.90 -8.77 13.15
CA VAL A 148 -5.79 -7.97 12.64
C VAL A 148 -4.54 -8.81 12.58
N CYS A 149 -4.04 -9.07 11.37
CA CYS A 149 -2.77 -9.72 11.11
C CYS A 149 -1.70 -8.65 10.86
N PHE A 150 -0.59 -8.72 11.58
CA PHE A 150 0.60 -7.90 11.35
C PHE A 150 1.55 -8.66 10.44
N LEU A 151 1.93 -8.06 9.31
CA LEU A 151 2.80 -8.67 8.32
C LEU A 151 4.12 -7.89 8.20
N MET A 152 5.17 -8.63 7.90
CA MET A 152 6.49 -8.08 7.62
C MET A 152 7.08 -8.78 6.40
N TRP A 153 7.75 -7.99 5.57
CA TRP A 153 8.47 -8.48 4.41
C TRP A 153 9.82 -7.78 4.28
N THR A 154 10.86 -8.57 4.20
CA THR A 154 12.22 -8.09 3.90
C THR A 154 12.53 -8.51 2.46
N PRO A 155 12.32 -7.62 1.47
CA PRO A 155 12.57 -7.97 0.08
C PRO A 155 14.07 -8.20 -0.14
N GLN A 156 14.40 -9.38 -0.70
CA GLN A 156 15.77 -9.68 -1.06
C GLN A 156 16.18 -8.89 -2.31
N ALA A 157 17.46 -8.62 -2.46
CA ALA A 157 17.98 -8.08 -3.71
C ALA A 157 17.62 -9.06 -4.84
N GLU A 158 17.06 -8.53 -5.94
CA GLU A 158 16.87 -9.36 -7.14
C GLU A 158 18.24 -9.92 -7.53
N ALA A 159 18.30 -11.21 -7.77
CA ALA A 159 19.51 -11.83 -8.31
C ALA A 159 19.79 -11.20 -9.68
N VAL A 160 20.98 -10.62 -9.82
CA VAL A 160 21.44 -10.03 -11.08
C VAL A 160 21.66 -11.12 -12.11
#